data_acd13fe5a52c33128fe7f3de60f50826
#
_entry.id   acd13fe5a52c33128fe7f3de60f50826
#
_cell.length_a   1.000
_cell.length_b   1.000
_cell.length_c   1.000
_cell.angle_alpha   90.00
_cell.angle_beta   90.00
_cell.angle_gamma   90.00
#
_symmetry.space_group_name_H-M   'P 1'
#
loop_
_entity.id
_entity.type
_entity.pdbx_description
1 polymer ?
#
loop_
_entity_poly.entity_id
_entity_poly.type
_entity_poly.pdbx_seq_one_letter_code
_entity_poly.pdbx_strand_id
1 'polypeptide(L)'
;RRYDNHMLYARILGYTEEEIYRLSQKIIVHNNRSALFGEAYNLSFTDIYDFSSEKKSLKKFQIELGLWHHEISIPWDQPVPDERIPDVVEYCKNDVVTTEAVFHSPKRQQDFVARQILADLSGLTVNHTTQTHTAKIIFGDDRNPQDAFVYTDLSDLFEGYTFDGKESTYRGEVVGEGGYVYAEPGTYSNVVLLDVASMHPTSIEQLNLFGPYTERFAALKEARMAIKAQDYESARNLLDGKLASYLRDDSGDAQDLA
;
A
#
# COMPACT_ATOMS: atom_id res chain seq x y z
N ARG A 1 -3.89 -6.14 -11.01
CA ARG A 1 -2.87 -7.10 -10.58
C ARG A 1 -3.43 -8.41 -10.09
N ARG A 2 -4.38 -8.40 -9.17
CA ARG A 2 -4.93 -9.62 -8.57
C ARG A 2 -5.96 -10.34 -9.43
N TYR A 3 -6.41 -9.72 -10.51
CA TYR A 3 -7.44 -10.25 -11.38
C TYR A 3 -7.03 -10.16 -12.86
N ASP A 4 -6.87 -8.97 -13.41
CA ASP A 4 -6.71 -8.75 -14.86
C ASP A 4 -5.54 -9.54 -15.45
N ASN A 5 -4.39 -9.59 -14.76
CA ASN A 5 -3.23 -10.35 -15.23
C ASN A 5 -3.52 -11.84 -15.39
N HIS A 6 -4.34 -12.41 -14.50
CA HIS A 6 -4.70 -13.82 -14.58
C HIS A 6 -5.65 -14.09 -15.75
N MET A 7 -6.59 -13.18 -16.02
CA MET A 7 -7.48 -13.29 -17.19
C MET A 7 -6.70 -13.15 -18.49
N LEU A 8 -5.78 -12.18 -18.57
CA LEU A 8 -4.90 -11.98 -19.71
C LEU A 8 -3.99 -13.20 -19.92
N TYR A 9 -3.38 -13.71 -18.86
CA TYR A 9 -2.51 -14.88 -18.93
C TYR A 9 -3.27 -16.13 -19.35
N ALA A 10 -4.47 -16.38 -18.83
CA ALA A 10 -5.33 -17.46 -19.27
C ALA A 10 -5.66 -17.36 -20.75
N ARG A 11 -5.92 -16.15 -21.26
CA ARG A 11 -6.14 -15.93 -22.71
C ARG A 11 -4.91 -16.22 -23.54
N ILE A 12 -3.72 -15.83 -23.09
CA ILE A 12 -2.43 -16.15 -23.74
C ILE A 12 -2.22 -17.67 -23.80
N LEU A 13 -2.63 -18.41 -22.76
CA LEU A 13 -2.56 -19.88 -22.73
C LEU A 13 -3.62 -20.55 -23.62
N GLY A 14 -4.50 -19.79 -24.26
CA GLY A 14 -5.53 -20.33 -25.16
C GLY A 14 -6.82 -20.74 -24.50
N TYR A 15 -7.07 -20.30 -23.27
CA TYR A 15 -8.36 -20.57 -22.59
C TYR A 15 -9.51 -19.99 -23.39
N THR A 16 -10.59 -20.77 -23.49
CA THR A 16 -11.86 -20.34 -24.06
C THR A 16 -12.55 -19.31 -23.17
N GLU A 17 -13.54 -18.62 -23.70
CA GLU A 17 -14.35 -17.64 -22.95
C GLU A 17 -15.02 -18.28 -21.74
N GLU A 18 -15.55 -19.50 -21.91
CA GLU A 18 -16.19 -20.23 -20.81
C GLU A 18 -15.18 -20.61 -19.70
N GLU A 19 -13.97 -21.03 -20.07
CA GLU A 19 -12.91 -21.34 -19.11
C GLU A 19 -12.43 -20.11 -18.36
N ILE A 20 -12.30 -18.95 -19.05
CA ILE A 20 -11.97 -17.66 -18.44
C ILE A 20 -13.09 -17.22 -17.50
N TYR A 21 -14.36 -17.38 -17.88
CA TYR A 21 -15.49 -17.10 -17.00
C TYR A 21 -15.43 -17.95 -15.72
N ARG A 22 -15.23 -19.27 -15.87
CA ARG A 22 -15.09 -20.17 -14.71
C ARG A 22 -13.89 -19.82 -13.83
N LEU A 23 -12.77 -19.38 -14.42
CA LEU A 23 -11.62 -18.89 -13.69
C LEU A 23 -11.96 -17.63 -12.90
N SER A 24 -12.64 -16.67 -13.53
CA SER A 24 -13.16 -15.47 -12.89
C SER A 24 -14.02 -15.78 -11.67
N GLN A 25 -14.98 -16.71 -11.82
CA GLN A 25 -15.84 -17.14 -10.71
C GLN A 25 -15.03 -17.74 -9.56
N LYS A 26 -14.02 -18.57 -9.84
CA LYS A 26 -13.13 -19.12 -8.80
C LYS A 26 -12.40 -18.04 -8.04
N ILE A 27 -11.91 -17.01 -8.73
CA ILE A 27 -11.11 -15.94 -8.12
C ILE A 27 -12.00 -14.97 -7.33
N ILE A 28 -13.10 -14.50 -7.95
CA ILE A 28 -13.93 -13.43 -7.36
C ILE A 28 -14.92 -13.98 -6.35
N VAL A 29 -15.71 -14.98 -6.76
CA VAL A 29 -16.83 -15.48 -5.93
C VAL A 29 -16.31 -16.42 -4.83
N HIS A 30 -15.40 -17.33 -5.20
CA HIS A 30 -14.92 -18.34 -4.25
C HIS A 30 -13.62 -17.92 -3.53
N ASN A 31 -13.05 -16.76 -3.84
CA ASN A 31 -11.78 -16.27 -3.29
C ASN A 31 -10.68 -17.35 -3.29
N ASN A 32 -10.66 -18.18 -4.33
CA ASN A 32 -9.76 -19.31 -4.43
C ASN A 32 -8.39 -18.87 -4.91
N ARG A 33 -7.44 -18.71 -3.99
CA ARG A 33 -6.08 -18.30 -4.30
C ARG A 33 -5.29 -19.35 -5.09
N SER A 34 -5.66 -20.63 -5.04
CA SER A 34 -4.99 -21.68 -5.82
C SER A 34 -5.32 -21.62 -7.32
N ALA A 35 -6.33 -20.83 -7.70
CA ALA A 35 -6.68 -20.59 -9.09
C ALA A 35 -5.80 -19.50 -9.75
N LEU A 36 -4.92 -18.84 -8.99
CA LEU A 36 -4.03 -17.79 -9.49
C LEU A 36 -2.81 -18.41 -10.15
N PHE A 37 -2.45 -17.89 -11.33
CA PHE A 37 -1.22 -18.29 -12.03
C PHE A 37 -0.01 -17.53 -11.45
N GLY A 38 1.00 -18.25 -10.96
CA GLY A 38 2.24 -17.62 -10.50
C GLY A 38 2.94 -16.83 -11.60
N GLU A 39 2.94 -17.38 -12.82
CA GLU A 39 3.57 -16.81 -14.01
C GLU A 39 2.90 -15.52 -14.49
N ALA A 40 1.62 -15.30 -14.18
CA ALA A 40 0.92 -14.06 -14.53
C ALA A 40 1.56 -12.82 -13.89
N TYR A 41 2.30 -12.99 -12.80
CA TYR A 41 3.05 -11.90 -12.16
C TYR A 41 4.33 -11.51 -12.92
N ASN A 42 4.76 -12.32 -13.90
CA ASN A 42 5.89 -11.98 -14.77
C ASN A 42 5.50 -11.05 -15.93
N LEU A 43 4.21 -10.80 -16.16
CA LEU A 43 3.77 -9.79 -17.10
C LEU A 43 4.21 -8.41 -16.61
N SER A 44 4.76 -7.61 -17.55
CA SER A 44 5.15 -6.23 -17.21
C SER A 44 3.90 -5.38 -17.02
N PHE A 45 3.72 -4.86 -15.83
CA PHE A 45 2.57 -4.00 -15.47
C PHE A 45 2.92 -3.14 -14.26
N THR A 46 2.19 -2.06 -14.11
CA THR A 46 2.20 -1.24 -12.89
C THR A 46 0.76 -1.04 -12.43
N ASP A 47 0.51 -1.32 -11.16
CA ASP A 47 -0.83 -1.22 -10.57
C ASP A 47 -1.00 0.16 -9.93
N ILE A 48 -1.78 1.04 -10.58
CA ILE A 48 -2.05 2.39 -10.08
C ILE A 48 -2.66 2.36 -8.68
N TYR A 49 -3.56 1.41 -8.42
CA TYR A 49 -4.16 1.29 -7.10
C TYR A 49 -3.14 0.94 -6.01
N ASP A 50 -2.12 0.12 -6.35
CA ASP A 50 -1.11 -0.30 -5.38
C ASP A 50 -0.22 0.87 -4.94
N PHE A 51 0.28 1.68 -5.89
CA PHE A 51 1.16 2.80 -5.56
C PHE A 51 0.43 4.09 -5.18
N SER A 52 -0.86 4.21 -5.50
CA SER A 52 -1.65 5.41 -5.19
C SER A 52 -1.74 5.66 -3.68
N SER A 53 -1.51 6.89 -3.26
CA SER A 53 -1.74 7.36 -1.89
C SER A 53 -3.22 7.36 -1.51
N GLU A 54 -4.10 7.47 -2.50
CA GLU A 54 -5.55 7.44 -2.31
C GLU A 54 -6.15 6.14 -2.87
N LYS A 55 -6.83 5.39 -2.03
CA LYS A 55 -7.49 4.13 -2.38
C LYS A 55 -8.94 4.39 -2.78
N LYS A 56 -9.16 4.75 -4.03
CA LYS A 56 -10.48 5.05 -4.61
C LYS A 56 -10.80 4.11 -5.76
N SER A 57 -12.09 3.89 -6.02
CA SER A 57 -12.51 3.18 -7.23
C SER A 57 -12.24 4.01 -8.49
N LEU A 58 -12.11 3.34 -9.64
CA LEU A 58 -11.94 4.02 -10.93
C LEU A 58 -13.08 5.01 -11.20
N LYS A 59 -14.32 4.63 -10.86
CA LYS A 59 -15.51 5.50 -11.01
C LYS A 59 -15.41 6.79 -10.20
N LYS A 60 -14.87 6.70 -9.00
CA LYS A 60 -14.67 7.90 -8.17
C LYS A 60 -13.62 8.82 -8.78
N PHE A 61 -12.54 8.27 -9.34
CA PHE A 61 -11.59 9.07 -10.11
C PHE A 61 -12.20 9.70 -11.36
N GLN A 62 -13.08 8.99 -12.10
CA GLN A 62 -13.80 9.56 -13.23
C GLN A 62 -14.52 10.84 -12.84
N ILE A 63 -15.29 10.79 -11.76
CA ILE A 63 -16.06 11.94 -11.27
C ILE A 63 -15.14 13.08 -10.83
N GLU A 64 -14.08 12.79 -10.08
CA GLU A 64 -13.13 13.80 -9.59
C GLU A 64 -12.35 14.48 -10.71
N LEU A 65 -12.03 13.76 -11.78
CA LEU A 65 -11.36 14.31 -12.96
C LEU A 65 -12.31 14.95 -13.96
N GLY A 66 -13.62 14.97 -13.68
CA GLY A 66 -14.62 15.50 -14.60
C GLY A 66 -14.74 14.70 -15.89
N LEU A 67 -14.37 13.43 -15.88
CA LEU A 67 -14.47 12.55 -17.03
C LEU A 67 -15.88 11.99 -17.17
N TRP A 68 -16.20 11.54 -18.38
CA TRP A 68 -17.48 10.90 -18.63
C TRP A 68 -17.61 9.62 -17.79
N HIS A 69 -18.64 9.60 -16.95
CA HIS A 69 -18.98 8.46 -16.12
C HIS A 69 -20.12 7.68 -16.75
N HIS A 70 -19.88 6.42 -17.05
CA HIS A 70 -20.86 5.53 -17.65
C HIS A 70 -20.95 4.23 -16.85
N GLU A 71 -22.19 3.84 -16.56
CA GLU A 71 -22.50 2.54 -15.98
C GLU A 71 -23.36 1.75 -16.97
N ILE A 72 -23.07 0.48 -17.09
CA ILE A 72 -23.90 -0.44 -17.87
C ILE A 72 -24.75 -1.30 -16.95
N SER A 73 -26.04 -1.41 -17.25
CA SER A 73 -27.00 -2.20 -16.48
C SER A 73 -27.01 -3.66 -16.94
N ILE A 74 -25.82 -4.28 -17.07
CA ILE A 74 -25.67 -5.68 -17.41
C ILE A 74 -25.29 -6.42 -16.12
N PRO A 75 -26.03 -7.44 -15.71
CA PRO A 75 -25.65 -8.26 -14.54
C PRO A 75 -24.28 -8.90 -14.76
N TRP A 76 -23.40 -8.79 -13.78
CA TRP A 76 -22.01 -9.29 -13.86
C TRP A 76 -21.93 -10.83 -13.84
N ASP A 77 -22.98 -11.49 -13.41
CA ASP A 77 -23.11 -12.95 -13.22
C ASP A 77 -23.89 -13.65 -14.34
N GLN A 78 -24.26 -12.91 -15.40
CA GLN A 78 -24.99 -13.44 -16.54
C GLN A 78 -24.21 -13.26 -17.84
N PRO A 79 -24.42 -14.13 -18.83
CA PRO A 79 -23.87 -13.94 -20.17
C PRO A 79 -24.31 -12.61 -20.76
N VAL A 80 -23.41 -11.93 -21.46
CA VAL A 80 -23.73 -10.70 -22.20
C VAL A 80 -24.46 -11.08 -23.49
N PRO A 81 -25.67 -10.56 -23.74
CA PRO A 81 -26.34 -10.78 -25.03
C PRO A 81 -25.52 -10.16 -26.18
N ASP A 82 -25.52 -10.82 -27.34
CA ASP A 82 -24.69 -10.41 -28.50
C ASP A 82 -24.96 -8.96 -28.93
N GLU A 83 -26.21 -8.52 -28.89
CA GLU A 83 -26.61 -7.15 -29.19
C GLU A 83 -26.07 -6.10 -28.21
N ARG A 84 -25.65 -6.52 -26.99
CA ARG A 84 -25.10 -5.65 -25.94
C ARG A 84 -23.56 -5.64 -25.92
N ILE A 85 -22.92 -6.48 -26.74
CA ILE A 85 -21.44 -6.52 -26.83
C ILE A 85 -20.86 -5.14 -27.19
N PRO A 86 -21.43 -4.34 -28.13
CA PRO A 86 -20.90 -2.99 -28.41
C PRO A 86 -20.90 -2.07 -27.19
N ASP A 87 -21.92 -2.16 -26.32
CA ASP A 87 -22.02 -1.36 -25.11
C ASP A 87 -20.90 -1.74 -24.12
N VAL A 88 -20.60 -3.02 -23.98
CA VAL A 88 -19.50 -3.53 -23.14
C VAL A 88 -18.14 -3.06 -23.67
N VAL A 89 -17.95 -3.08 -25.00
CA VAL A 89 -16.72 -2.61 -25.63
C VAL A 89 -16.51 -1.12 -25.36
N GLU A 90 -17.57 -0.30 -25.48
CA GLU A 90 -17.48 1.14 -25.21
C GLU A 90 -17.21 1.42 -23.73
N TYR A 91 -17.86 0.68 -22.85
CA TYR A 91 -17.60 0.72 -21.41
C TYR A 91 -16.13 0.39 -21.09
N CYS A 92 -15.59 -0.70 -21.65
CA CYS A 92 -14.20 -1.08 -21.46
C CYS A 92 -13.21 -0.03 -22.00
N LYS A 93 -13.51 0.56 -23.17
CA LYS A 93 -12.69 1.67 -23.70
C LYS A 93 -12.67 2.87 -22.77
N ASN A 94 -13.83 3.23 -22.22
CA ASN A 94 -13.93 4.32 -21.26
C ASN A 94 -13.11 4.05 -19.99
N ASP A 95 -13.11 2.82 -19.49
CA ASP A 95 -12.29 2.44 -18.34
C ASP A 95 -10.79 2.50 -18.63
N VAL A 96 -10.36 2.14 -19.85
CA VAL A 96 -8.96 2.27 -20.29
C VAL A 96 -8.53 3.74 -20.36
N VAL A 97 -9.33 4.58 -21.04
CA VAL A 97 -9.07 6.04 -21.17
C VAL A 97 -9.03 6.70 -19.80
N THR A 98 -9.95 6.29 -18.90
CA THR A 98 -9.97 6.79 -17.53
C THR A 98 -8.70 6.38 -16.77
N THR A 99 -8.29 5.13 -16.89
CA THR A 99 -7.07 4.64 -16.22
C THR A 99 -5.83 5.42 -16.67
N GLU A 100 -5.72 5.71 -17.97
CA GLU A 100 -4.67 6.54 -18.53
C GLU A 100 -4.71 7.96 -17.97
N ALA A 101 -5.89 8.59 -17.96
CA ALA A 101 -6.09 9.94 -17.42
C ALA A 101 -5.76 10.01 -15.91
N VAL A 102 -6.15 8.99 -15.14
CA VAL A 102 -5.80 8.88 -13.73
C VAL A 102 -4.28 8.80 -13.55
N PHE A 103 -3.60 7.96 -14.33
CA PHE A 103 -2.15 7.83 -14.27
C PHE A 103 -1.45 9.18 -14.57
N HIS A 104 -1.91 9.93 -15.57
CA HIS A 104 -1.34 11.22 -15.95
C HIS A 104 -1.79 12.40 -15.07
N SER A 105 -2.67 12.18 -14.10
CA SER A 105 -3.03 13.24 -13.17
C SER A 105 -1.83 13.64 -12.28
N PRO A 106 -1.65 14.92 -11.93
CA PRO A 106 -0.47 15.39 -11.19
C PRO A 106 -0.21 14.57 -9.93
N LYS A 107 -1.24 14.33 -9.14
CA LYS A 107 -1.11 13.57 -7.88
C LYS A 107 -0.66 12.11 -8.10
N ARG A 108 -1.12 11.46 -9.17
CA ARG A 108 -0.67 10.08 -9.49
C ARG A 108 0.74 10.05 -10.02
N GLN A 109 1.17 11.08 -10.71
CA GLN A 109 2.56 11.21 -11.14
C GLN A 109 3.50 11.36 -9.92
N GLN A 110 3.11 12.13 -8.91
CA GLN A 110 3.84 12.21 -7.64
C GLN A 110 3.91 10.87 -6.92
N ASP A 111 2.77 10.17 -6.78
CA ASP A 111 2.73 8.82 -6.20
C ASP A 111 3.63 7.85 -6.99
N PHE A 112 3.73 8.02 -8.31
CA PHE A 112 4.59 7.18 -9.15
C PHE A 112 6.07 7.49 -8.97
N VAL A 113 6.45 8.75 -8.76
CA VAL A 113 7.83 9.14 -8.39
C VAL A 113 8.21 8.46 -7.07
N ALA A 114 7.33 8.48 -6.07
CA ALA A 114 7.57 7.76 -4.82
C ALA A 114 7.78 6.24 -5.05
N ARG A 115 7.05 5.62 -5.99
CA ARG A 115 7.27 4.24 -6.41
C ARG A 115 8.64 4.04 -7.06
N GLN A 116 9.10 4.97 -7.90
CA GLN A 116 10.42 4.91 -8.52
C GLN A 116 11.54 4.96 -7.47
N ILE A 117 11.39 5.83 -6.47
CA ILE A 117 12.34 5.90 -5.36
C ILE A 117 12.40 4.59 -4.59
N LEU A 118 11.25 3.99 -4.27
CA LEU A 118 11.21 2.68 -3.63
C LEU A 118 11.88 1.60 -4.47
N ALA A 119 11.71 1.65 -5.80
CA ALA A 119 12.36 0.73 -6.72
C ALA A 119 13.89 0.90 -6.68
N ASP A 120 14.40 2.12 -6.71
CA ASP A 120 15.84 2.40 -6.65
C ASP A 120 16.44 1.99 -5.29
N LEU A 121 15.76 2.30 -4.19
CA LEU A 121 16.22 1.91 -2.85
C LEU A 121 16.27 0.39 -2.67
N SER A 122 15.29 -0.33 -3.20
CA SER A 122 15.18 -1.79 -3.06
C SER A 122 15.98 -2.57 -4.09
N GLY A 123 16.36 -1.95 -5.22
CA GLY A 123 16.93 -2.63 -6.38
C GLY A 123 15.92 -3.50 -7.14
N LEU A 124 14.62 -3.28 -6.93
CA LEU A 124 13.54 -4.00 -7.60
C LEU A 124 12.91 -3.11 -8.69
N THR A 125 12.06 -3.71 -9.54
CA THR A 125 11.33 -2.97 -10.56
C THR A 125 10.07 -2.30 -9.99
N VAL A 126 9.60 -1.22 -10.60
CA VAL A 126 8.36 -0.51 -10.22
C VAL A 126 7.11 -1.40 -10.21
N ASN A 127 7.18 -2.57 -10.84
CA ASN A 127 6.08 -3.53 -10.89
C ASN A 127 5.82 -4.27 -9.55
N HIS A 128 6.79 -4.24 -8.64
CA HIS A 128 6.62 -4.83 -7.32
C HIS A 128 5.70 -3.97 -6.44
N THR A 129 5.08 -4.59 -5.44
CA THR A 129 4.21 -3.88 -4.49
C THR A 129 5.01 -3.02 -3.53
N THR A 130 4.37 -2.00 -2.96
CA THR A 130 4.96 -1.19 -1.88
C THR A 130 5.48 -2.08 -0.75
N GLN A 131 4.69 -3.08 -0.34
CA GLN A 131 5.11 -4.05 0.69
C GLN A 131 6.38 -4.81 0.29
N THR A 132 6.51 -5.23 -0.97
CA THR A 132 7.70 -5.96 -1.44
C THR A 132 8.93 -5.06 -1.42
N HIS A 133 8.79 -3.81 -1.86
CA HIS A 133 9.89 -2.84 -1.81
C HIS A 133 10.34 -2.58 -0.36
N THR A 134 9.41 -2.26 0.53
CA THR A 134 9.74 -1.96 1.93
C THR A 134 10.35 -3.16 2.64
N ALA A 135 9.81 -4.36 2.43
CA ALA A 135 10.39 -5.59 2.96
C ALA A 135 11.84 -5.78 2.47
N LYS A 136 12.09 -5.59 1.17
CA LYS A 136 13.44 -5.71 0.60
C LYS A 136 14.42 -4.67 1.16
N ILE A 137 13.98 -3.44 1.35
CA ILE A 137 14.81 -2.36 1.91
C ILE A 137 15.17 -2.68 3.36
N ILE A 138 14.22 -3.13 4.17
CA ILE A 138 14.42 -3.37 5.60
C ILE A 138 15.13 -4.69 5.85
N PHE A 139 14.65 -5.78 5.26
CA PHE A 139 15.08 -7.15 5.57
C PHE A 139 16.07 -7.74 4.56
N GLY A 140 16.33 -7.05 3.44
CA GLY A 140 17.25 -7.55 2.41
C GLY A 140 16.70 -8.79 1.70
N ASP A 141 17.52 -9.85 1.63
CA ASP A 141 17.17 -11.13 0.99
C ASP A 141 16.68 -12.19 1.98
N ASP A 142 16.49 -11.81 3.24
CA ASP A 142 15.97 -12.74 4.24
C ASP A 142 14.51 -13.08 3.91
N ARG A 143 14.23 -14.38 3.84
CA ARG A 143 12.89 -14.89 3.52
C ARG A 143 11.99 -15.05 4.74
N ASN A 144 12.60 -15.14 5.92
CA ASN A 144 11.90 -15.33 7.18
C ASN A 144 12.39 -14.35 8.26
N PRO A 145 12.35 -13.02 7.97
CA PRO A 145 12.88 -12.02 8.91
C PRO A 145 12.18 -12.03 10.26
N GLN A 146 10.94 -12.52 10.31
CA GLN A 146 10.15 -12.65 11.53
C GLN A 146 10.80 -13.57 12.58
N ASP A 147 11.67 -14.50 12.16
CA ASP A 147 12.37 -15.40 13.09
C ASP A 147 13.39 -14.64 13.96
N ALA A 148 13.79 -13.45 13.52
CA ALA A 148 14.70 -12.57 14.25
C ALA A 148 14.00 -11.42 14.99
N PHE A 149 12.66 -11.33 14.93
CA PHE A 149 11.91 -10.27 15.60
C PHE A 149 11.94 -10.46 17.12
N VAL A 150 11.99 -9.34 17.82
CA VAL A 150 11.95 -9.32 19.28
C VAL A 150 10.52 -9.07 19.73
N TYR A 151 9.93 -10.08 20.37
CA TYR A 151 8.60 -9.96 20.96
C TYR A 151 8.75 -9.68 22.45
N THR A 152 8.44 -8.44 22.83
CA THR A 152 8.52 -8.01 24.22
C THR A 152 7.22 -8.40 24.93
N ASP A 153 7.31 -9.14 26.02
CA ASP A 153 6.18 -9.36 26.90
C ASP A 153 5.94 -8.08 27.72
N LEU A 154 4.77 -7.47 27.54
CA LEU A 154 4.41 -6.24 28.20
C LEU A 154 3.86 -6.45 29.61
N SER A 155 3.53 -7.68 30.00
CA SER A 155 3.02 -7.99 31.34
C SER A 155 4.02 -7.67 32.44
N ASP A 156 5.32 -7.82 32.16
CA ASP A 156 6.40 -7.46 33.09
C ASP A 156 6.68 -5.97 33.18
N LEU A 157 6.24 -5.20 32.17
CA LEU A 157 6.49 -3.75 32.07
C LEU A 157 5.31 -2.89 32.57
N PHE A 158 4.10 -3.40 32.43
CA PHE A 158 2.88 -2.68 32.71
C PHE A 158 1.99 -3.45 33.68
N GLU A 159 1.96 -3.02 34.94
CA GLU A 159 1.07 -3.60 35.95
C GLU A 159 -0.40 -3.51 35.49
N GLY A 160 -1.07 -4.67 35.45
CA GLY A 160 -2.44 -4.79 34.99
C GLY A 160 -2.60 -5.03 33.50
N TYR A 161 -1.52 -5.20 32.74
CA TYR A 161 -1.56 -5.71 31.37
C TYR A 161 -1.66 -7.24 31.37
N THR A 162 -2.54 -7.79 30.51
CA THR A 162 -2.63 -9.23 30.26
C THR A 162 -2.83 -9.52 28.77
N PHE A 163 -2.36 -10.66 28.33
CA PHE A 163 -2.56 -11.15 26.97
C PHE A 163 -2.90 -12.64 27.02
N ASP A 164 -4.04 -13.03 26.49
CA ASP A 164 -4.53 -14.41 26.49
C ASP A 164 -4.20 -15.21 25.23
N GLY A 165 -3.38 -14.65 24.35
CA GLY A 165 -3.04 -15.21 23.03
C GLY A 165 -3.94 -14.73 21.90
N LYS A 166 -4.97 -13.96 22.20
CA LYS A 166 -5.90 -13.36 21.22
C LYS A 166 -6.15 -11.90 21.49
N GLU A 167 -6.36 -11.53 22.73
CA GLU A 167 -6.78 -10.20 23.13
C GLU A 167 -5.85 -9.64 24.20
N SER A 168 -5.47 -8.38 24.06
CA SER A 168 -4.73 -7.64 25.07
C SER A 168 -5.70 -6.84 25.93
N THR A 169 -5.54 -6.90 27.26
CA THR A 169 -6.26 -6.01 28.17
C THR A 169 -5.27 -5.23 29.04
N TYR A 170 -5.67 -4.03 29.44
CA TYR A 170 -4.94 -3.21 30.40
C TYR A 170 -5.91 -2.66 31.45
N ARG A 171 -5.68 -3.04 32.71
CA ARG A 171 -6.55 -2.68 33.84
C ARG A 171 -8.03 -3.02 33.60
N GLY A 172 -8.29 -4.15 32.93
CA GLY A 172 -9.63 -4.63 32.62
C GLY A 172 -10.27 -4.08 31.34
N GLU A 173 -9.60 -3.17 30.64
CA GLU A 173 -10.08 -2.61 29.37
C GLU A 173 -9.36 -3.28 28.21
N VAL A 174 -10.09 -3.62 27.14
CA VAL A 174 -9.51 -4.18 25.92
C VAL A 174 -8.67 -3.11 25.23
N VAL A 175 -7.40 -3.41 25.00
CA VAL A 175 -6.45 -2.56 24.29
C VAL A 175 -5.87 -3.35 23.12
N GLY A 176 -5.75 -2.75 21.95
CA GLY A 176 -5.19 -3.46 20.80
C GLY A 176 -5.69 -2.92 19.48
N GLU A 177 -6.39 -3.70 18.70
CA GLU A 177 -6.78 -3.42 17.32
C GLU A 177 -7.46 -2.06 17.12
N GLY A 178 -6.72 -0.98 16.97
CA GLY A 178 -7.23 0.35 16.72
C GLY A 178 -7.03 1.37 17.83
N GLY A 179 -6.42 0.95 18.92
CA GLY A 179 -6.06 1.85 20.02
C GLY A 179 -7.18 2.11 21.02
N TYR A 180 -6.81 2.16 22.27
CA TYR A 180 -7.68 2.56 23.36
C TYR A 180 -7.81 4.08 23.41
N VAL A 181 -9.03 4.60 23.51
CA VAL A 181 -9.30 6.03 23.70
C VAL A 181 -9.96 6.24 25.05
N TYR A 182 -9.24 6.85 25.96
CA TYR A 182 -9.79 7.31 27.23
C TYR A 182 -10.21 8.78 27.11
N ALA A 183 -11.40 9.10 27.58
CA ALA A 183 -11.90 10.47 27.61
C ALA A 183 -12.74 10.74 28.87
N GLU A 184 -12.39 11.79 29.56
CA GLU A 184 -13.25 12.37 30.61
C GLU A 184 -13.93 13.61 30.04
N PRO A 185 -15.27 13.61 29.86
CA PRO A 185 -15.99 14.79 29.40
C PRO A 185 -15.92 15.93 30.44
N GLY A 186 -15.58 17.12 29.97
CA GLY A 186 -15.48 18.27 30.85
C GLY A 186 -14.91 19.51 30.18
N THR A 187 -14.86 20.61 30.92
CA THR A 187 -14.16 21.83 30.50
C THR A 187 -12.90 21.96 31.33
N TYR A 188 -11.77 22.00 30.66
CA TYR A 188 -10.46 22.06 31.30
C TYR A 188 -9.75 23.37 30.96
N SER A 189 -9.01 23.94 31.91
CA SER A 189 -8.14 25.09 31.70
C SER A 189 -6.66 24.65 31.82
N ASN A 190 -5.76 25.43 31.22
CA ASN A 190 -4.33 25.17 31.25
C ASN A 190 -3.96 23.77 30.70
N VAL A 191 -4.56 23.38 29.57
CA VAL A 191 -4.34 22.10 28.93
C VAL A 191 -3.02 22.11 28.14
N VAL A 192 -2.24 21.05 28.27
CA VAL A 192 -1.07 20.77 27.44
C VAL A 192 -1.39 19.56 26.56
N LEU A 193 -1.26 19.72 25.26
CA LEU A 193 -1.39 18.62 24.30
C LEU A 193 -0.01 18.01 24.02
N LEU A 194 0.13 16.71 24.23
CA LEU A 194 1.33 15.96 23.91
C LEU A 194 0.99 14.93 22.82
N ASP A 195 1.87 14.82 21.84
CA ASP A 195 1.77 13.84 20.76
C ASP A 195 3.12 13.13 20.56
N VAL A 196 3.08 11.83 20.26
CA VAL A 196 4.29 11.05 19.99
C VAL A 196 4.59 11.11 18.50
N ALA A 197 5.68 11.76 18.15
CA ALA A 197 6.12 11.85 16.76
C ALA A 197 6.34 10.46 16.16
N SER A 198 5.57 10.14 15.09
CA SER A 198 5.65 8.84 14.40
C SER A 198 5.55 7.66 15.36
N MET A 199 4.50 7.60 16.18
CA MET A 199 4.35 6.65 17.29
C MET A 199 4.73 5.21 16.91
N HIS A 200 4.12 4.60 15.89
CA HIS A 200 4.43 3.22 15.50
C HIS A 200 5.90 3.02 15.10
N PRO A 201 6.49 3.81 14.19
CA PRO A 201 7.91 3.70 13.88
C PRO A 201 8.83 3.90 15.08
N THR A 202 8.50 4.84 15.95
CA THR A 202 9.29 5.08 17.17
C THR A 202 9.22 3.90 18.13
N SER A 203 8.05 3.27 18.29
CA SER A 203 7.90 2.07 19.11
C SER A 203 8.71 0.89 18.56
N ILE A 204 8.70 0.67 17.24
CA ILE A 204 9.51 -0.39 16.60
C ILE A 204 10.98 -0.19 16.91
N GLU A 205 11.49 1.03 16.82
CA GLU A 205 12.89 1.37 17.08
C GLU A 205 13.23 1.22 18.57
N GLN A 206 12.46 1.86 19.45
CA GLN A 206 12.74 1.88 20.89
C GLN A 206 12.65 0.52 21.55
N LEU A 207 11.75 -0.33 21.06
CA LEU A 207 11.58 -1.70 21.56
C LEU A 207 12.40 -2.73 20.77
N ASN A 208 13.18 -2.28 19.78
CA ASN A 208 13.98 -3.15 18.90
C ASN A 208 13.17 -4.31 18.29
N LEU A 209 11.92 -4.04 17.87
CA LEU A 209 10.98 -5.10 17.48
C LEU A 209 11.45 -5.89 16.25
N PHE A 210 12.17 -5.26 15.32
CA PHE A 210 12.74 -5.94 14.15
C PHE A 210 14.11 -6.55 14.39
N GLY A 211 14.58 -6.59 15.67
CA GLY A 211 15.85 -7.19 16.02
C GLY A 211 17.01 -6.58 15.21
N PRO A 212 17.81 -7.41 14.50
CA PRO A 212 18.97 -6.93 13.75
C PRO A 212 18.61 -6.00 12.58
N TYR A 213 17.34 -5.91 12.19
CA TYR A 213 16.88 -5.04 11.09
C TYR A 213 16.38 -3.67 11.56
N THR A 214 16.31 -3.45 12.88
CA THR A 214 15.77 -2.20 13.45
C THR A 214 16.59 -0.99 13.03
N GLU A 215 17.90 -1.10 12.91
CA GLU A 215 18.77 0.00 12.46
C GLU A 215 18.43 0.45 11.02
N ARG A 216 18.22 -0.50 10.10
CA ARG A 216 17.81 -0.19 8.72
C ARG A 216 16.44 0.46 8.66
N PHE A 217 15.51 0.01 9.49
CA PHE A 217 14.19 0.61 9.62
C PHE A 217 14.28 2.04 10.20
N ALA A 218 15.13 2.26 11.22
CA ALA A 218 15.37 3.56 11.80
C ALA A 218 15.92 4.56 10.78
N ALA A 219 16.86 4.13 9.92
CA ALA A 219 17.40 4.97 8.86
C ALA A 219 16.30 5.45 7.86
N LEU A 220 15.33 4.58 7.52
CA LEU A 220 14.16 4.99 6.72
C LEU A 220 13.27 6.01 7.46
N LYS A 221 13.04 5.78 8.75
CA LYS A 221 12.28 6.72 9.59
C LYS A 221 12.96 8.09 9.65
N GLU A 222 14.28 8.11 9.87
CA GLU A 222 15.05 9.36 9.91
C GLU A 222 14.99 10.12 8.59
N ALA A 223 15.18 9.42 7.45
CA ALA A 223 15.07 10.04 6.14
C ALA A 223 13.69 10.67 5.93
N ARG A 224 12.62 9.96 6.27
CA ARG A 224 11.26 10.49 6.21
C ARG A 224 11.06 11.70 7.11
N MET A 225 11.57 11.65 8.33
CA MET A 225 11.43 12.76 9.28
C MET A 225 12.20 13.99 8.83
N ALA A 226 13.41 13.82 8.29
CA ALA A 226 14.20 14.92 7.73
C ALA A 226 13.49 15.58 6.54
N ILE A 227 12.96 14.79 5.60
CA ILE A 227 12.17 15.30 4.46
C ILE A 227 10.94 16.07 4.96
N LYS A 228 10.19 15.51 5.92
CA LYS A 228 9.01 16.17 6.50
C LYS A 228 9.34 17.48 7.21
N ALA A 229 10.52 17.56 7.82
CA ALA A 229 11.03 18.78 8.44
C ALA A 229 11.66 19.76 7.44
N GLN A 230 11.69 19.42 6.14
CA GLN A 230 12.36 20.17 5.08
C GLN A 230 13.88 20.28 5.27
N ASP A 231 14.47 19.41 6.08
CA ASP A 231 15.90 19.25 6.22
C ASP A 231 16.46 18.34 5.12
N TYR A 232 16.49 18.88 3.90
CA TYR A 232 16.92 18.13 2.73
C TYR A 232 18.43 17.86 2.71
N GLU A 233 19.21 18.67 3.42
CA GLU A 233 20.66 18.45 3.54
C GLU A 233 20.94 17.15 4.32
N SER A 234 20.32 16.99 5.47
CA SER A 234 20.43 15.76 6.25
C SER A 234 19.83 14.57 5.48
N ALA A 235 18.65 14.74 4.86
CA ALA A 235 18.00 13.67 4.13
C ALA A 235 18.83 13.13 2.95
N ARG A 236 19.57 13.98 2.25
CA ARG A 236 20.47 13.58 1.13
C ARG A 236 21.58 12.62 1.55
N ASN A 237 22.04 12.74 2.77
CA ASN A 237 23.13 11.92 3.31
C ASN A 237 22.67 10.59 3.90
N LEU A 238 21.38 10.45 4.13
CA LEU A 238 20.79 9.21 4.64
C LEU A 238 20.61 8.15 3.53
N LEU A 239 20.43 6.90 3.92
CA LEU A 239 20.23 5.77 3.01
C LEU A 239 21.32 5.65 1.92
N ASP A 240 22.57 5.81 2.32
CA ASP A 240 23.75 5.76 1.44
C ASP A 240 23.72 6.84 0.32
N GLY A 241 23.08 7.96 0.56
CA GLY A 241 22.95 9.06 -0.39
C GLY A 241 22.03 8.81 -1.57
N LYS A 242 21.28 7.72 -1.56
CA LYS A 242 20.38 7.33 -2.68
C LYS A 242 19.23 8.32 -2.90
N LEU A 243 18.88 9.12 -1.89
CA LEU A 243 17.86 10.15 -2.00
C LEU A 243 18.36 11.44 -2.65
N ALA A 244 19.68 11.65 -2.78
CA ALA A 244 20.24 12.91 -3.23
C ALA A 244 19.77 13.35 -4.64
N SER A 245 19.50 12.40 -5.54
CA SER A 245 18.99 12.70 -6.90
C SER A 245 17.55 13.19 -6.93
N TYR A 246 16.77 12.85 -5.90
CA TYR A 246 15.35 13.18 -5.78
C TYR A 246 15.11 14.46 -4.94
N LEU A 247 16.03 14.78 -4.05
CA LEU A 247 15.96 15.94 -3.15
C LEU A 247 16.80 17.12 -3.70
N ARG A 248 16.47 17.61 -4.89
CA ARG A 248 17.13 18.78 -5.50
C ARG A 248 16.55 20.07 -4.93
N ASP A 249 17.38 21.10 -4.82
CA ASP A 249 17.15 22.31 -4.00
C ASP A 249 15.89 23.12 -4.31
N ASP A 250 15.29 23.01 -5.50
CA ASP A 250 14.22 23.89 -5.95
C ASP A 250 12.97 23.14 -6.45
N SER A 251 12.86 21.83 -6.25
CA SER A 251 11.69 21.11 -6.73
C SER A 251 10.64 21.00 -5.63
N GLY A 252 9.41 21.43 -5.91
CA GLY A 252 8.23 21.13 -5.09
C GLY A 252 8.03 19.63 -4.85
N ASP A 253 8.69 18.80 -5.65
CA ASP A 253 8.71 17.34 -5.57
C ASP A 253 9.25 16.82 -4.22
N ALA A 254 10.17 17.53 -3.59
CA ALA A 254 10.72 17.13 -2.30
C ALA A 254 9.70 17.18 -1.16
N GLN A 255 8.74 18.10 -1.19
CA GLN A 255 7.67 18.20 -0.19
C GLN A 255 6.65 17.09 -0.34
N ASP A 256 6.44 16.62 -1.56
CA ASP A 256 5.47 15.57 -1.88
C ASP A 256 5.99 14.16 -1.54
N LEU A 257 7.29 14.02 -1.29
CA LEU A 257 7.94 12.76 -0.90
C LEU A 257 7.76 12.41 0.59
N ALA A 258 7.41 13.34 1.44
CA ALA A 258 7.24 13.16 2.88
C ALA A 258 5.92 12.45 3.22
#